data_f713ff636cffd92b42ec78b03833bfbd
#
_entry.id   f713ff636cffd92b42ec78b03833bfbd
#
_cell.length_a   1.000
_cell.length_b   1.000
_cell.length_c   1.000
_cell.angle_alpha   90.00
_cell.angle_beta   90.00
_cell.angle_gamma   90.00
#
_symmetry.space_group_name_H-M   'P 1'
#
loop_
_entity.id
_entity.type
_entity.pdbx_description
1 polymer ?
#
loop_
_entity_poly.entity_id
_entity_poly.type
_entity_poly.pdbx_seq_one_letter_code
_entity_poly.pdbx_strand_id
1 'polypeptide(L)'
;MTISKNLELLNKYGMHVRPAGALAKTCQKYASEVTVENNGKSASGKSVLGLMTLEAPVGTSLKITVTGADATLLMTEIEELIANHFGIIDE
;
A
#
# COMPACT_ATOMS: atom_id res chain seq x y z
N MET A 1 -17.28 -2.89 -6.72
CA MET A 1 -17.01 -1.60 -6.06
C MET A 1 -15.55 -1.23 -6.26
N THR A 2 -15.28 0.02 -6.54
CA THR A 2 -13.90 0.54 -6.69
C THR A 2 -13.75 1.74 -5.77
N ILE A 3 -12.70 1.74 -4.96
CA ILE A 3 -12.37 2.83 -4.04
C ILE A 3 -10.93 3.27 -4.32
N SER A 4 -10.72 4.57 -4.53
CA SER A 4 -9.38 5.14 -4.70
C SER A 4 -9.12 6.20 -3.63
N LYS A 5 -7.95 6.16 -3.04
CA LYS A 5 -7.51 7.15 -2.06
C LYS A 5 -6.03 7.46 -2.25
N ASN A 6 -5.65 8.68 -1.92
CA ASN A 6 -4.24 9.07 -1.88
C ASN A 6 -3.79 8.99 -0.42
N LEU A 7 -2.81 8.14 -0.15
CA LEU A 7 -2.32 7.90 1.20
C LEU A 7 -0.83 8.21 1.26
N GLU A 8 -0.45 9.01 2.24
CA GLU A 8 0.95 9.44 2.39
C GLU A 8 1.76 8.44 3.20
N LEU A 9 2.96 8.10 2.70
CA LEU A 9 3.89 7.25 3.42
C LEU A 9 4.49 8.02 4.60
N LEU A 10 4.29 7.52 5.80
CA LEU A 10 4.70 8.18 7.05
C LEU A 10 5.96 7.57 7.65
N ASN A 11 6.30 6.34 7.26
CA ASN A 11 7.46 5.65 7.81
C ASN A 11 8.76 6.19 7.22
N LYS A 12 9.80 6.22 8.04
CA LYS A 12 11.07 6.90 7.76
C LYS A 12 11.73 6.54 6.43
N TYR A 13 11.73 5.26 6.07
CA TYR A 13 12.43 4.79 4.89
C TYR A 13 11.52 4.55 3.67
N GLY A 14 10.24 4.96 3.77
CA GLY A 14 9.31 4.81 2.64
C GLY A 14 9.00 3.36 2.28
N MET A 15 8.76 3.12 0.99
CA MET A 15 8.35 1.79 0.50
C MET A 15 9.58 0.92 0.22
N HIS A 16 10.12 0.31 1.27
CA HIS A 16 11.21 -0.68 1.16
C HIS A 16 10.66 -2.09 1.44
N VAL A 17 11.53 -3.09 1.59
CA VAL A 17 11.10 -4.50 1.63
C VAL A 17 10.13 -4.81 2.78
N ARG A 18 10.35 -4.25 3.97
CA ARG A 18 9.49 -4.55 5.12
C ARG A 18 8.07 -3.97 4.96
N PRO A 19 7.89 -2.67 4.66
CA PRO A 19 6.55 -2.14 4.38
C PRO A 19 5.89 -2.81 3.18
N ALA A 20 6.65 -3.08 2.11
CA ALA A 20 6.11 -3.76 0.94
C ALA A 20 5.60 -5.16 1.31
N GLY A 21 6.35 -5.90 2.13
CA GLY A 21 5.93 -7.20 2.62
C GLY A 21 4.67 -7.13 3.47
N ALA A 22 4.59 -6.16 4.38
CA ALA A 22 3.42 -5.98 5.23
C ALA A 22 2.18 -5.62 4.41
N LEU A 23 2.33 -4.71 3.45
CA LEU A 23 1.21 -4.31 2.58
C LEU A 23 0.74 -5.48 1.72
N ALA A 24 1.67 -6.18 1.07
CA ALA A 24 1.33 -7.32 0.21
C ALA A 24 0.61 -8.41 1.01
N LYS A 25 1.09 -8.71 2.22
CA LYS A 25 0.47 -9.72 3.08
C LYS A 25 -0.96 -9.32 3.45
N THR A 26 -1.18 -8.05 3.79
CA THR A 26 -2.50 -7.54 4.10
C THR A 26 -3.43 -7.64 2.89
N CYS A 27 -2.97 -7.21 1.71
CA CYS A 27 -3.78 -7.26 0.49
C CYS A 27 -4.12 -8.70 0.09
N GLN A 28 -3.19 -9.64 0.30
CA GLN A 28 -3.39 -11.04 -0.07
C GLN A 28 -4.48 -11.72 0.75
N LYS A 29 -4.88 -11.17 1.89
CA LYS A 29 -5.99 -11.71 2.69
C LYS A 29 -7.36 -11.48 2.07
N TYR A 30 -7.45 -10.62 1.07
CA TYR A 30 -8.71 -10.18 0.46
C TYR A 30 -8.79 -10.59 -1.00
N ALA A 31 -10.03 -10.75 -1.49
CA ALA A 31 -10.27 -11.08 -2.89
C ALA A 31 -10.11 -9.87 -3.81
N SER A 32 -10.32 -8.66 -3.30
CA SER A 32 -10.21 -7.44 -4.09
C SER A 32 -8.83 -7.27 -4.70
N GLU A 33 -8.80 -6.65 -5.88
CA GLU A 33 -7.55 -6.27 -6.54
C GLU A 33 -7.09 -4.92 -6.00
N VAL A 34 -5.78 -4.75 -5.89
CA VAL A 34 -5.18 -3.52 -5.39
C VAL A 34 -4.12 -3.03 -6.36
N THR A 35 -4.23 -1.77 -6.76
CA THR A 35 -3.22 -1.11 -7.58
C THR A 35 -2.65 0.06 -6.80
N VAL A 36 -1.33 0.16 -6.75
CA VAL A 36 -0.62 1.24 -6.08
C VAL A 36 0.18 2.01 -7.11
N GLU A 37 0.01 3.32 -7.16
CA GLU A 37 0.63 4.17 -8.19
C GLU A 37 1.46 5.28 -7.57
N ASN A 38 2.62 5.53 -8.17
CA ASN A 38 3.52 6.62 -7.82
C ASN A 38 4.17 7.18 -9.10
N ASN A 39 3.91 8.46 -9.40
CA ASN A 39 4.53 9.15 -10.54
C ASN A 39 4.46 8.37 -11.86
N GLY A 40 3.29 7.87 -12.20
CA GLY A 40 3.09 7.14 -13.45
C GLY A 40 3.52 5.68 -13.42
N LYS A 41 4.17 5.24 -12.36
CA LYS A 41 4.49 3.82 -12.15
C LYS A 41 3.37 3.17 -11.35
N SER A 42 3.03 1.95 -11.69
CA SER A 42 1.99 1.22 -10.94
C SER A 42 2.46 -0.19 -10.62
N ALA A 43 1.91 -0.74 -9.54
CA ALA A 43 2.22 -2.09 -9.10
C ALA A 43 1.01 -2.69 -8.42
N SER A 44 0.91 -4.02 -8.42
CA SER A 44 -0.09 -4.72 -7.64
C SER A 44 0.23 -4.57 -6.15
N GLY A 45 -0.76 -4.23 -5.35
CA GLY A 45 -0.61 -4.19 -3.90
C GLY A 45 -0.31 -5.55 -3.30
N LYS A 46 -0.48 -6.63 -4.06
CA LYS A 46 -0.19 -8.00 -3.61
C LYS A 46 1.22 -8.48 -3.97
N SER A 47 2.01 -7.64 -4.65
CA SER A 47 3.36 -8.00 -5.10
C SER A 47 4.43 -7.21 -4.35
N VAL A 48 5.22 -7.90 -3.54
CA VAL A 48 6.34 -7.26 -2.82
C VAL A 48 7.31 -6.64 -3.80
N LEU A 49 7.72 -7.39 -4.83
CA LEU A 49 8.67 -6.89 -5.83
C LEU A 49 8.12 -5.69 -6.58
N GLY A 50 6.83 -5.77 -6.96
CA GLY A 50 6.18 -4.66 -7.65
C GLY A 50 6.17 -3.39 -6.81
N LEU A 51 5.81 -3.51 -5.54
CA LEU A 51 5.76 -2.36 -4.63
C LEU A 51 7.13 -1.72 -4.46
N MET A 52 8.19 -2.53 -4.42
CA MET A 52 9.54 -2.01 -4.30
C MET A 52 9.99 -1.21 -5.53
N THR A 53 9.47 -1.55 -6.71
CA THR A 53 9.81 -0.81 -7.94
C THR A 53 9.25 0.59 -7.97
N LEU A 54 8.31 0.92 -7.09
CA LEU A 54 7.74 2.27 -7.03
C LEU A 54 8.73 3.31 -6.49
N GLU A 55 9.75 2.87 -5.77
CA GLU A 55 10.81 3.73 -5.24
C GLU A 55 10.26 4.95 -4.48
N ALA A 56 9.24 4.72 -3.65
CA ALA A 56 8.54 5.79 -2.97
C ALA A 56 9.19 6.11 -1.62
N PRO A 57 9.77 7.32 -1.45
CA PRO A 57 10.34 7.74 -0.17
C PRO A 57 9.25 8.18 0.81
N VAL A 58 9.66 8.46 2.05
CA VAL A 58 8.75 9.03 3.05
C VAL A 58 8.14 10.33 2.52
N GLY A 59 6.88 10.56 2.82
CA GLY A 59 6.16 11.75 2.36
C GLY A 59 5.50 11.60 1.00
N THR A 60 5.81 10.52 0.27
CA THR A 60 5.15 10.26 -1.02
C THR A 60 3.68 9.97 -0.81
N SER A 61 2.82 10.62 -1.60
CA SER A 61 1.40 10.31 -1.63
C SER A 61 1.17 9.25 -2.70
N LEU A 62 0.80 8.05 -2.27
CA LEU A 62 0.51 6.94 -3.17
C LEU A 62 -0.98 6.93 -3.51
N LYS A 63 -1.31 6.75 -4.79
CA LYS A 63 -2.70 6.53 -5.18
C LYS A 63 -2.98 5.03 -5.07
N ILE A 64 -3.89 4.68 -4.19
CA ILE A 64 -4.26 3.28 -3.97
C ILE A 64 -5.69 3.06 -4.42
N THR A 65 -5.86 2.13 -5.35
CA THR A 65 -7.17 1.78 -5.91
C THR A 65 -7.48 0.33 -5.58
N VAL A 66 -8.63 0.10 -4.94
CA VAL A 66 -9.07 -1.23 -4.52
C VAL A 66 -10.39 -1.54 -5.22
N THR A 67 -10.47 -2.68 -5.90
CA THR A 67 -11.65 -3.10 -6.66
C THR A 67 -12.08 -4.50 -6.25
N GLY A 68 -13.31 -4.65 -5.81
CA GLY A 68 -13.88 -5.94 -5.44
C GLY A 68 -14.98 -5.83 -4.42
N ALA A 69 -15.57 -6.96 -4.04
CA ALA A 69 -16.67 -7.00 -3.08
C ALA A 69 -16.24 -6.59 -1.67
N ASP A 70 -14.99 -6.88 -1.29
CA ASP A 70 -14.44 -6.56 0.03
C ASP A 70 -13.56 -5.31 0.01
N ALA A 71 -13.72 -4.45 -1.01
CA ALA A 71 -12.86 -3.28 -1.20
C ALA A 71 -12.88 -2.32 -0.01
N THR A 72 -14.05 -2.09 0.60
CA THR A 72 -14.16 -1.18 1.74
C THR A 72 -13.37 -1.69 2.94
N LEU A 73 -13.49 -2.98 3.25
CA LEU A 73 -12.76 -3.58 4.36
C LEU A 73 -11.25 -3.52 4.12
N LEU A 74 -10.83 -3.85 2.91
CA LEU A 74 -9.40 -3.85 2.57
C LEU A 74 -8.83 -2.43 2.62
N MET A 75 -9.53 -1.45 2.04
CA MET A 75 -9.05 -0.06 2.06
C MET A 75 -8.88 0.44 3.50
N THR A 76 -9.84 0.13 4.38
CA THR A 76 -9.73 0.50 5.80
C THR A 76 -8.49 -0.12 6.44
N GLU A 77 -8.22 -1.39 6.17
CA GLU A 77 -7.03 -2.06 6.70
C GLU A 77 -5.74 -1.45 6.15
N ILE A 78 -5.71 -1.10 4.88
CA ILE A 78 -4.56 -0.42 4.27
C ILE A 78 -4.32 0.94 4.93
N GLU A 79 -5.37 1.71 5.15
CA GLU A 79 -5.25 3.01 5.82
C GLU A 79 -4.67 2.88 7.23
N GLU A 80 -5.17 1.92 7.99
CA GLU A 80 -4.67 1.65 9.34
C GLU A 80 -3.20 1.21 9.32
N LEU A 81 -2.85 0.36 8.36
CA LEU A 81 -1.48 -0.14 8.22
C LEU A 81 -0.50 1.00 7.96
N ILE A 82 -0.84 1.89 7.03
CA ILE A 82 0.00 3.04 6.70
C ILE A 82 0.08 4.01 7.89
N ALA A 83 -1.05 4.29 8.55
CA ALA A 83 -1.10 5.18 9.71
C ALA A 83 -0.22 4.66 10.87
N ASN A 84 -0.07 3.36 10.98
CA ASN A 84 0.75 2.71 12.00
C ASN A 84 2.18 2.43 11.52
N HIS A 85 2.62 3.10 10.47
CA HIS A 85 3.97 2.93 9.88
C HIS A 85 4.26 1.45 9.56
N PHE A 86 3.24 0.73 9.05
CA PHE A 86 3.31 -0.70 8.70
C PHE A 86 3.71 -1.59 9.88
N GLY A 87 3.51 -1.12 11.11
CA GLY A 87 3.94 -1.84 12.30
C GLY A 87 5.46 -1.87 12.51
N ILE A 88 6.18 -1.03 11.78
CA ILE A 88 7.64 -0.98 11.81
C ILE A 88 8.12 0.12 12.74
N ILE A 89 9.12 -0.17 13.54
CA ILE A 89 9.77 0.84 14.37
C ILE A 89 10.93 1.41 13.57
N ASP A 90 10.83 2.69 13.23
CA ASP A 90 11.88 3.41 12.50
C ASP A 90 12.82 4.04 13.49
N GLU A 91 14.10 3.79 13.33
CA GLU A 91 15.13 4.34 14.22
C GLU A 91 16.05 5.31 13.47
#